data_65849b7320f2717ace787383f70d5dce
#
_entry.id   65849b7320f2717ace787383f70d5dce
#
_cell.length_a   1.000
_cell.length_b   1.000
_cell.length_c   1.000
_cell.angle_alpha   90.00
_cell.angle_beta   90.00
_cell.angle_gamma   90.00
#
_symmetry.space_group_name_H-M   'P 1'
#
loop_
_entity.id
_entity.type
_entity.pdbx_description
1 polymer ?
#
loop_
_entity_poly.entity_id
_entity_poly.type
_entity_poly.pdbx_seq_one_letter_code
_entity_poly.pdbx_strand_id
1 'polypeptide(L)'
;MKNFYGRLMLDIEGETLSNEEKKLISNPNVCGVILFARNYANKAQVRDLILQIKSTSPDILIGVDQEGGRVQRFRNEFVRLPSMQALGDLMSASPTSAISFIRDVGWLMATEIKLCSVDFSFAPVLDVDRDTSSVIGDRSFSDDPELVSIAAKAFIEGIHDAGLSCVGKHFPGHGSVKADSHIDHPSDSRTINEIQSHDLIPFAHLTSHLDAIMPAHMAFPNIDKDPVTYSEFWLKRVLRENLKFKGVIFSDDLSMKGAEIDGNFSDSCLLYTSDAADEGIGVDLGGRRIIKKKKGGGGGG
;
A
#
# COMPACT_ATOMS: atom_id res chain seq x y z
N MET A 1 5.17 -24.73 5.36
CA MET A 1 4.50 -23.55 4.80
C MET A 1 3.39 -23.17 5.77
N LYS A 2 3.39 -21.93 6.29
CA LYS A 2 2.26 -21.43 7.06
C LYS A 2 1.10 -21.25 6.09
N ASN A 3 0.00 -21.92 6.34
CA ASN A 3 -1.20 -21.74 5.53
C ASN A 3 -1.86 -20.42 5.97
N PHE A 4 -1.63 -19.35 5.26
CA PHE A 4 -2.42 -18.14 5.41
C PHE A 4 -3.81 -18.43 4.84
N TYR A 5 -4.78 -18.64 5.70
CA TYR A 5 -6.16 -18.92 5.29
C TYR A 5 -6.95 -17.65 4.98
N GLY A 6 -6.51 -16.49 5.49
CA GLY A 6 -7.21 -15.22 5.34
C GLY A 6 -6.73 -14.38 4.17
N ARG A 7 -7.65 -13.57 3.61
CA ARG A 7 -7.38 -12.62 2.54
C ARG A 7 -7.78 -11.18 2.90
N LEU A 8 -8.17 -10.94 4.14
CA LEU A 8 -8.59 -9.62 4.59
C LEU A 8 -7.55 -9.01 5.53
N MET A 9 -7.22 -7.74 5.29
CA MET A 9 -6.47 -6.91 6.21
C MET A 9 -7.41 -5.83 6.74
N LEU A 10 -7.43 -5.66 8.07
CA LEU A 10 -8.33 -4.75 8.78
C LEU A 10 -7.54 -3.62 9.43
N ASP A 11 -8.20 -2.50 9.68
CA ASP A 11 -7.72 -1.48 10.60
C ASP A 11 -8.35 -1.63 11.98
N ILE A 12 -7.77 -0.97 12.97
CA ILE A 12 -8.28 -0.90 14.35
C ILE A 12 -8.49 0.55 14.79
N GLU A 13 -9.33 0.72 15.83
CA GLU A 13 -9.86 2.04 16.19
C GLU A 13 -8.87 2.94 16.92
N GLY A 14 -8.14 2.38 17.87
CA GLY A 14 -7.38 3.18 18.81
C GLY A 14 -6.03 2.57 19.19
N GLU A 15 -5.50 3.03 20.31
CA GLU A 15 -4.19 2.65 20.84
C GLU A 15 -4.20 1.32 21.61
N THR A 16 -5.38 0.75 21.83
CA THR A 16 -5.59 -0.52 22.56
C THR A 16 -6.62 -1.37 21.85
N LEU A 17 -6.50 -2.68 21.95
CA LEU A 17 -7.38 -3.63 21.29
C LEU A 17 -8.65 -3.90 22.10
N SER A 18 -9.82 -3.59 21.54
CA SER A 18 -11.13 -3.88 22.12
C SER A 18 -11.48 -5.38 22.02
N ASN A 19 -12.45 -5.84 22.82
CA ASN A 19 -12.94 -7.21 22.73
C ASN A 19 -13.65 -7.53 21.41
N GLU A 20 -14.26 -6.55 20.76
CA GLU A 20 -14.88 -6.71 19.43
C GLU A 20 -13.80 -6.88 18.37
N GLU A 21 -12.75 -6.07 18.40
CA GLU A 21 -11.61 -6.20 17.49
C GLU A 21 -10.85 -7.52 17.66
N LYS A 22 -10.68 -7.99 18.90
CA LYS A 22 -10.11 -9.34 19.15
C LYS A 22 -10.90 -10.43 18.46
N LYS A 23 -12.25 -10.36 18.48
CA LYS A 23 -13.10 -11.32 17.77
C LYS A 23 -12.94 -11.23 16.26
N LEU A 24 -12.83 -10.02 15.71
CA LEU A 24 -12.61 -9.83 14.27
C LEU A 24 -11.25 -10.38 13.84
N ILE A 25 -10.20 -10.05 14.57
CA ILE A 25 -8.81 -10.50 14.29
C ILE A 25 -8.67 -12.03 14.43
N SER A 26 -9.46 -12.67 15.29
CA SER A 26 -9.49 -14.12 15.45
C SER A 26 -10.20 -14.85 14.29
N ASN A 27 -10.87 -14.12 13.38
CA ASN A 27 -11.53 -14.72 12.25
C ASN A 27 -10.48 -15.26 11.25
N PRO A 28 -10.58 -16.53 10.81
CA PRO A 28 -9.61 -17.13 9.89
C PRO A 28 -9.52 -16.44 8.52
N ASN A 29 -10.49 -15.61 8.15
CA ASN A 29 -10.43 -14.81 6.93
C ASN A 29 -9.57 -13.56 7.07
N VAL A 30 -9.14 -13.19 8.30
CA VAL A 30 -8.28 -12.04 8.55
C VAL A 30 -6.83 -12.49 8.63
N CYS A 31 -6.00 -11.95 7.74
CA CYS A 31 -4.57 -12.25 7.68
C CYS A 31 -3.67 -11.08 8.12
N GLY A 32 -4.23 -9.89 8.28
CA GLY A 32 -3.42 -8.73 8.62
C GLY A 32 -4.16 -7.60 9.32
N VAL A 33 -3.39 -6.74 9.96
CA VAL A 33 -3.83 -5.46 10.53
C VAL A 33 -2.93 -4.35 10.00
N ILE A 34 -3.55 -3.28 9.47
CA ILE A 34 -2.85 -2.05 9.12
C ILE A 34 -3.00 -1.04 10.25
N LEU A 35 -1.88 -0.41 10.64
CA LEU A 35 -1.84 0.61 11.67
C LEU A 35 -1.73 2.01 11.06
N PHE A 36 -2.40 2.97 11.71
CA PHE A 36 -2.43 4.38 11.35
C PHE A 36 -1.88 5.26 12.49
N ALA A 37 -1.74 6.55 12.23
CA ALA A 37 -1.32 7.51 13.26
C ALA A 37 -2.20 7.50 14.52
N ARG A 38 -3.50 7.17 14.40
CA ARG A 38 -4.41 7.05 15.53
C ARG A 38 -4.13 5.86 16.46
N ASN A 39 -3.33 4.90 15.99
CA ASN A 39 -2.94 3.71 16.76
C ASN A 39 -1.59 3.91 17.46
N TYR A 40 -1.00 5.09 17.37
CA TYR A 40 0.36 5.37 17.81
C TYR A 40 0.43 6.57 18.76
N ALA A 41 0.88 6.36 19.99
CA ALA A 41 1.26 7.39 20.94
C ALA A 41 2.79 7.46 21.13
N ASN A 42 3.45 6.30 21.33
CA ASN A 42 4.89 6.14 21.49
C ASN A 42 5.32 4.70 21.16
N LYS A 43 6.64 4.45 21.09
CA LYS A 43 7.17 3.12 20.73
C LYS A 43 6.75 2.01 21.69
N ALA A 44 6.68 2.28 22.99
CA ALA A 44 6.28 1.29 23.98
C ALA A 44 4.81 0.89 23.80
N GLN A 45 3.91 1.89 23.66
CA GLN A 45 2.48 1.65 23.48
C GLN A 45 2.19 0.86 22.20
N VAL A 46 2.77 1.21 21.06
CA VAL A 46 2.50 0.49 19.79
C VAL A 46 3.04 -0.93 19.82
N ARG A 47 4.17 -1.18 20.48
CA ARG A 47 4.68 -2.54 20.71
C ARG A 47 3.71 -3.37 21.55
N ASP A 48 3.17 -2.81 22.62
CA ASP A 48 2.18 -3.49 23.46
C ASP A 48 0.89 -3.78 22.68
N LEU A 49 0.43 -2.84 21.85
CA LEU A 49 -0.70 -3.05 20.96
C LEU A 49 -0.45 -4.19 19.98
N ILE A 50 0.70 -4.22 19.31
CA ILE A 50 1.07 -5.28 18.36
C ILE A 50 1.20 -6.62 19.07
N LEU A 51 1.75 -6.67 20.28
CA LEU A 51 1.81 -7.88 21.07
C LEU A 51 0.40 -8.40 21.43
N GLN A 52 -0.55 -7.53 21.74
CA GLN A 52 -1.94 -7.91 21.96
C GLN A 52 -2.57 -8.49 20.69
N ILE A 53 -2.33 -7.87 19.53
CA ILE A 53 -2.82 -8.36 18.24
C ILE A 53 -2.22 -9.75 17.95
N LYS A 54 -0.90 -9.91 18.03
CA LYS A 54 -0.20 -11.17 17.76
C LYS A 54 -0.50 -12.26 18.81
N SER A 55 -0.83 -11.89 20.05
CA SER A 55 -1.30 -12.86 21.03
C SER A 55 -2.71 -13.41 20.73
N THR A 56 -3.52 -12.62 20.02
CA THR A 56 -4.86 -13.00 19.56
C THR A 56 -4.80 -13.87 18.31
N SER A 57 -3.90 -13.53 17.37
CA SER A 57 -3.65 -14.28 16.13
C SER A 57 -2.14 -14.25 15.83
N PRO A 58 -1.40 -15.32 16.18
CA PRO A 58 0.07 -15.31 16.14
C PRO A 58 0.71 -15.10 14.77
N ASP A 59 0.03 -15.52 13.71
CA ASP A 59 0.54 -15.46 12.33
C ASP A 59 0.06 -14.22 11.57
N ILE A 60 -0.68 -13.31 12.24
CA ILE A 60 -1.23 -12.11 11.62
C ILE A 60 -0.13 -11.14 11.19
N LEU A 61 -0.27 -10.57 10.00
CA LEU A 61 0.65 -9.58 9.47
C LEU A 61 0.32 -8.18 10.00
N ILE A 62 1.34 -7.39 10.30
CA ILE A 62 1.19 -5.99 10.72
C ILE A 62 1.84 -5.10 9.69
N GLY A 63 1.03 -4.26 9.03
CA GLY A 63 1.48 -3.27 8.05
C GLY A 63 1.29 -1.84 8.53
N VAL A 64 2.03 -0.91 7.94
CA VAL A 64 1.91 0.52 8.20
C VAL A 64 2.31 1.33 6.96
N ASP A 65 1.74 2.51 6.74
CA ASP A 65 2.24 3.49 5.77
C ASP A 65 3.36 4.33 6.40
N GLN A 66 4.57 3.84 6.34
CA GLN A 66 5.77 4.55 6.77
C GLN A 66 6.62 4.81 5.54
N GLU A 67 6.23 5.82 4.73
CA GLU A 67 6.93 6.18 3.49
C GLU A 67 8.07 7.16 3.79
N GLY A 68 7.75 8.26 4.44
CA GLY A 68 8.57 9.43 4.71
C GLY A 68 7.77 10.72 4.41
N GLY A 69 8.38 11.86 4.65
CA GLY A 69 7.75 13.15 4.42
C GLY A 69 6.41 13.30 5.13
N ARG A 70 5.35 13.60 4.36
CA ARG A 70 3.98 13.76 4.88
C ARG A 70 3.30 12.44 5.21
N VAL A 71 3.72 11.32 4.59
CA VAL A 71 3.15 9.99 4.83
C VAL A 71 4.10 9.18 5.72
N GLN A 72 4.10 9.54 6.99
CA GLN A 72 4.81 8.86 8.06
C GLN A 72 3.85 8.77 9.25
N ARG A 73 3.35 7.55 9.56
CA ARG A 73 2.33 7.35 10.60
C ARG A 73 2.90 7.44 12.00
N PHE A 74 4.06 6.81 12.22
CA PHE A 74 4.77 6.86 13.49
C PHE A 74 5.81 7.98 13.46
N ARG A 75 5.59 9.04 14.26
CA ARG A 75 6.40 10.26 14.22
C ARG A 75 7.15 10.55 15.52
N ASN A 76 6.44 10.50 16.63
CA ASN A 76 7.05 10.72 17.93
C ASN A 76 8.04 9.59 18.23
N GLU A 77 9.23 9.88 18.75
CA GLU A 77 10.32 8.94 19.00
C GLU A 77 10.93 8.25 17.76
N PHE A 78 10.37 8.45 16.56
CA PHE A 78 10.92 7.99 15.28
C PHE A 78 11.70 9.13 14.59
N VAL A 79 12.72 8.75 13.84
CA VAL A 79 13.41 9.71 12.97
C VAL A 79 12.43 10.25 11.93
N ARG A 80 12.46 11.58 11.72
CA ARG A 80 11.67 12.23 10.67
C ARG A 80 12.36 11.98 9.35
N LEU A 81 11.75 11.11 8.56
CA LEU A 81 12.25 10.74 7.25
C LEU A 81 11.98 11.87 6.23
N PRO A 82 12.91 12.15 5.31
CA PRO A 82 12.66 13.07 4.20
C PRO A 82 11.53 12.55 3.31
N SER A 83 10.95 13.43 2.48
CA SER A 83 10.08 12.98 1.39
C SER A 83 10.87 12.25 0.32
N MET A 84 10.21 11.43 -0.48
CA MET A 84 10.88 10.72 -1.59
C MET A 84 11.42 11.71 -2.61
N GLN A 85 10.71 12.80 -2.90
CA GLN A 85 11.18 13.86 -3.78
C GLN A 85 12.48 14.48 -3.29
N ALA A 86 12.59 14.80 -1.99
CA ALA A 86 13.83 15.32 -1.43
C ALA A 86 15.01 14.33 -1.54
N LEU A 87 14.75 13.02 -1.53
CA LEU A 87 15.75 12.00 -1.79
C LEU A 87 16.11 11.93 -3.29
N GLY A 88 15.14 12.05 -4.17
CA GLY A 88 15.35 12.11 -5.62
C GLY A 88 16.16 13.33 -6.03
N ASP A 89 15.91 14.49 -5.45
CA ASP A 89 16.64 15.74 -5.73
C ASP A 89 18.15 15.60 -5.44
N LEU A 90 18.53 14.80 -4.44
CA LEU A 90 19.94 14.52 -4.16
C LEU A 90 20.65 13.77 -5.27
N MET A 91 19.92 12.98 -6.07
CA MET A 91 20.50 12.24 -7.21
C MET A 91 21.06 13.17 -8.27
N SER A 92 20.44 14.35 -8.47
CA SER A 92 20.93 15.36 -9.43
C SER A 92 22.26 16.00 -9.02
N ALA A 93 22.49 16.10 -7.71
CA ALA A 93 23.70 16.74 -7.17
C ALA A 93 24.90 15.79 -7.06
N SER A 94 24.67 14.55 -6.60
CA SER A 94 25.73 13.55 -6.39
C SER A 94 25.15 12.13 -6.41
N PRO A 95 24.99 11.49 -7.59
CA PRO A 95 24.28 10.22 -7.73
C PRO A 95 24.79 9.11 -6.80
N THR A 96 26.10 8.90 -6.74
CA THR A 96 26.69 7.80 -5.94
C THR A 96 26.44 7.97 -4.44
N SER A 97 26.63 9.19 -3.91
CA SER A 97 26.37 9.47 -2.49
C SER A 97 24.88 9.43 -2.16
N ALA A 98 24.04 9.91 -3.09
CA ALA A 98 22.59 9.86 -2.94
C ALA A 98 22.06 8.42 -2.88
N ILE A 99 22.52 7.52 -3.74
CA ILE A 99 22.13 6.10 -3.73
C ILE A 99 22.44 5.46 -2.37
N SER A 100 23.65 5.68 -1.83
CA SER A 100 24.01 5.16 -0.51
C SER A 100 23.11 5.75 0.59
N PHE A 101 22.88 7.07 0.56
CA PHE A 101 22.03 7.73 1.53
C PHE A 101 20.56 7.26 1.47
N ILE A 102 20.01 7.08 0.26
CA ILE A 102 18.65 6.57 0.07
C ILE A 102 18.52 5.16 0.64
N ARG A 103 19.53 4.29 0.42
CA ARG A 103 19.58 2.95 1.03
C ARG A 103 19.60 3.02 2.56
N ASP A 104 20.42 3.90 3.14
CA ASP A 104 20.48 4.10 4.59
C ASP A 104 19.14 4.59 5.15
N VAL A 105 18.42 5.47 4.44
CA VAL A 105 17.08 5.93 4.84
C VAL A 105 16.07 4.77 4.82
N GLY A 106 16.09 3.94 3.78
CA GLY A 106 15.25 2.73 3.71
C GLY A 106 15.54 1.75 4.85
N TRP A 107 16.83 1.51 5.14
CA TRP A 107 17.27 0.67 6.24
C TRP A 107 16.83 1.22 7.61
N LEU A 108 16.98 2.53 7.82
CA LEU A 108 16.59 3.17 9.06
C LEU A 108 15.10 3.08 9.31
N MET A 109 14.29 3.44 8.31
CA MET A 109 12.83 3.33 8.36
C MET A 109 12.41 1.90 8.74
N ALA A 110 12.91 0.92 8.01
CA ALA A 110 12.57 -0.48 8.22
C ALA A 110 13.03 -1.01 9.59
N THR A 111 14.23 -0.65 10.03
CA THR A 111 14.76 -1.03 11.33
C THR A 111 13.88 -0.49 12.46
N GLU A 112 13.49 0.79 12.40
CA GLU A 112 12.68 1.41 13.45
C GLU A 112 11.30 0.75 13.59
N ILE A 113 10.58 0.50 12.47
CA ILE A 113 9.27 -0.14 12.54
C ILE A 113 9.37 -1.63 12.91
N LYS A 114 10.42 -2.33 12.46
CA LYS A 114 10.69 -3.73 12.84
C LYS A 114 10.93 -3.89 14.34
N LEU A 115 11.63 -2.95 14.97
CA LEU A 115 11.81 -2.92 16.43
C LEU A 115 10.50 -2.77 17.19
N CYS A 116 9.45 -2.27 16.55
CA CYS A 116 8.08 -2.25 17.07
C CYS A 116 7.27 -3.48 16.68
N SER A 117 7.87 -4.50 16.06
CA SER A 117 7.22 -5.75 15.60
C SER A 117 6.24 -5.57 14.43
N VAL A 118 6.41 -4.52 13.64
CA VAL A 118 5.76 -4.35 12.32
C VAL A 118 6.43 -5.29 11.33
N ASP A 119 5.65 -5.91 10.45
CA ASP A 119 6.14 -6.91 9.49
C ASP A 119 6.55 -6.30 8.15
N PHE A 120 5.90 -5.19 7.72
CA PHE A 120 6.26 -4.48 6.49
C PHE A 120 5.70 -3.04 6.46
N SER A 121 6.27 -2.21 5.58
CA SER A 121 5.69 -0.91 5.21
C SER A 121 5.07 -0.98 3.81
N PHE A 122 3.95 -0.27 3.61
CA PHE A 122 3.41 0.03 2.28
C PHE A 122 4.26 1.12 1.59
N ALA A 123 5.51 0.79 1.30
CA ALA A 123 6.54 1.61 0.67
C ALA A 123 7.50 0.72 -0.13
N PRO A 124 8.16 1.29 -1.18
CA PRO A 124 8.11 2.68 -1.64
C PRO A 124 6.96 2.99 -2.60
N VAL A 125 6.68 4.30 -2.78
CA VAL A 125 5.90 4.80 -3.89
C VAL A 125 6.76 4.75 -5.16
N LEU A 126 6.23 4.14 -6.23
CA LEU A 126 6.87 4.00 -7.54
C LEU A 126 6.23 4.86 -8.62
N ASP A 127 5.21 5.65 -8.22
CA ASP A 127 4.56 6.59 -9.13
C ASP A 127 5.56 7.64 -9.59
N VAL A 128 5.53 7.95 -10.88
CA VAL A 128 6.33 9.02 -11.49
C VAL A 128 5.55 10.33 -11.39
N ASP A 129 6.14 11.38 -10.83
CA ASP A 129 5.48 12.67 -10.71
C ASP A 129 5.27 13.31 -12.09
N ARG A 130 4.14 13.99 -12.27
CA ARG A 130 3.82 14.73 -13.49
C ARG A 130 3.29 16.14 -13.19
N ASP A 131 3.56 16.67 -12.02
CA ASP A 131 3.03 17.96 -11.54
C ASP A 131 1.50 18.07 -11.60
N THR A 132 0.80 16.93 -11.74
CA THR A 132 -0.65 16.88 -11.90
C THR A 132 -1.37 16.33 -10.71
N SER A 133 -0.75 15.38 -10.00
CA SER A 133 -1.36 14.67 -8.88
C SER A 133 -0.96 15.25 -7.53
N SER A 134 -1.88 15.96 -6.86
CA SER A 134 -1.67 16.42 -5.48
C SER A 134 -1.61 15.26 -4.46
N VAL A 135 -2.09 14.08 -4.85
CA VAL A 135 -2.06 12.86 -4.02
C VAL A 135 -0.66 12.27 -3.98
N ILE A 136 0.03 12.26 -5.11
CA ILE A 136 1.40 11.76 -5.24
C ILE A 136 2.39 12.87 -4.87
N GLY A 137 2.60 13.88 -5.70
CA GLY A 137 3.49 15.00 -5.45
C GLY A 137 4.82 14.55 -4.83
N ASP A 138 5.17 15.11 -3.66
CA ASP A 138 6.40 14.84 -2.93
C ASP A 138 6.61 13.39 -2.43
N ARG A 139 5.64 12.52 -2.64
CA ARG A 139 5.77 11.08 -2.38
C ARG A 139 6.49 10.34 -3.51
N SER A 140 6.54 10.90 -4.73
CA SER A 140 7.37 10.40 -5.82
C SER A 140 8.83 10.79 -5.63
N PHE A 141 9.76 9.97 -6.12
CA PHE A 141 11.18 10.31 -6.15
C PHE A 141 11.51 11.35 -7.25
N SER A 142 10.79 11.34 -8.38
CA SER A 142 11.08 12.20 -9.53
C SER A 142 9.95 12.16 -10.57
N ASP A 143 10.05 13.06 -11.53
CA ASP A 143 9.33 13.07 -12.81
C ASP A 143 10.02 12.21 -13.91
N ASP A 144 11.24 11.74 -13.64
CA ASP A 144 11.98 10.83 -14.52
C ASP A 144 11.81 9.37 -14.03
N PRO A 145 11.18 8.49 -14.83
CA PRO A 145 10.93 7.09 -14.45
C PRO A 145 12.20 6.27 -14.23
N GLU A 146 13.31 6.58 -14.90
CA GLU A 146 14.59 5.93 -14.65
C GLU A 146 15.18 6.31 -13.31
N LEU A 147 15.08 7.59 -12.95
CA LEU A 147 15.53 8.09 -11.66
C LEU A 147 14.66 7.51 -10.53
N VAL A 148 13.34 7.44 -10.70
CA VAL A 148 12.44 6.73 -9.77
C VAL A 148 12.91 5.29 -9.58
N SER A 149 13.21 4.58 -10.67
CA SER A 149 13.66 3.18 -10.62
C SER A 149 14.95 3.01 -9.83
N ILE A 150 15.94 3.87 -10.05
CA ILE A 150 17.26 3.81 -9.37
C ILE A 150 17.10 4.14 -7.88
N ALA A 151 16.40 5.23 -7.55
CA ALA A 151 16.20 5.68 -6.17
C ALA A 151 15.36 4.67 -5.36
N ALA A 152 14.26 4.20 -5.93
CA ALA A 152 13.40 3.22 -5.29
C ALA A 152 14.13 1.88 -5.08
N LYS A 153 14.98 1.45 -6.03
CA LYS A 153 15.82 0.26 -5.85
C LYS A 153 16.71 0.38 -4.63
N ALA A 154 17.42 1.50 -4.49
CA ALA A 154 18.28 1.73 -3.34
C ALA A 154 17.50 1.72 -2.01
N PHE A 155 16.32 2.34 -1.99
CA PHE A 155 15.43 2.34 -0.82
C PHE A 155 14.95 0.92 -0.47
N ILE A 156 14.55 0.11 -1.46
CA ILE A 156 14.14 -1.30 -1.29
C ILE A 156 15.29 -2.14 -0.75
N GLU A 157 16.50 -1.97 -1.29
CA GLU A 157 17.68 -2.67 -0.78
C GLU A 157 17.91 -2.37 0.70
N GLY A 158 17.73 -1.11 1.13
CA GLY A 158 17.80 -0.73 2.54
C GLY A 158 16.74 -1.41 3.40
N ILE A 159 15.49 -1.50 2.92
CA ILE A 159 14.41 -2.23 3.60
C ILE A 159 14.79 -3.71 3.78
N HIS A 160 15.30 -4.34 2.73
CA HIS A 160 15.71 -5.75 2.76
C HIS A 160 16.93 -5.99 3.66
N ASP A 161 17.89 -5.07 3.70
CA ASP A 161 19.04 -5.15 4.63
C ASP A 161 18.60 -5.13 6.10
N ALA A 162 17.51 -4.43 6.42
CA ALA A 162 16.87 -4.49 7.74
C ALA A 162 16.08 -5.78 7.95
N GLY A 163 15.87 -6.59 6.91
CA GLY A 163 15.09 -7.83 6.93
C GLY A 163 13.59 -7.58 7.06
N LEU A 164 13.07 -6.57 6.38
CA LEU A 164 11.64 -6.27 6.22
C LEU A 164 11.24 -6.47 4.76
N SER A 165 9.95 -6.70 4.52
CA SER A 165 9.36 -6.74 3.18
C SER A 165 8.89 -5.36 2.73
N CYS A 166 8.83 -5.14 1.42
CA CYS A 166 8.41 -3.89 0.78
C CYS A 166 7.17 -4.07 -0.10
N VAL A 167 6.44 -2.98 -0.30
CA VAL A 167 5.24 -2.95 -1.17
C VAL A 167 5.36 -1.77 -2.14
N GLY A 168 5.57 -2.07 -3.42
CA GLY A 168 5.58 -1.03 -4.47
C GLY A 168 4.17 -0.56 -4.82
N LYS A 169 3.93 0.74 -4.91
CA LYS A 169 2.61 1.33 -5.18
C LYS A 169 2.71 2.61 -6.00
N HIS A 170 1.69 3.00 -6.75
CA HIS A 170 0.39 2.37 -6.98
C HIS A 170 0.32 1.88 -8.45
N PHE A 171 0.46 0.60 -8.67
CA PHE A 171 0.52 0.01 -10.01
C PHE A 171 -0.73 0.32 -10.86
N PRO A 172 -0.60 0.64 -12.15
CA PRO A 172 0.60 0.78 -12.99
C PRO A 172 1.24 2.19 -12.96
N GLY A 173 0.82 3.09 -12.06
CA GLY A 173 1.25 4.46 -11.86
C GLY A 173 0.07 5.42 -11.71
N HIS A 174 0.07 6.24 -10.66
CA HIS A 174 -1.00 7.18 -10.30
C HIS A 174 -0.59 8.66 -10.45
N GLY A 175 0.64 8.94 -10.90
CA GLY A 175 1.21 10.30 -10.91
C GLY A 175 0.57 11.28 -11.91
N SER A 176 -0.21 10.80 -12.89
CA SER A 176 -0.79 11.62 -13.96
C SER A 176 -2.23 12.08 -13.71
N VAL A 177 -2.89 11.61 -12.66
CA VAL A 177 -4.31 11.88 -12.42
C VAL A 177 -4.51 12.85 -11.28
N LYS A 178 -5.27 13.93 -11.53
CA LYS A 178 -5.61 14.96 -10.52
C LYS A 178 -6.61 14.47 -9.47
N ALA A 179 -7.51 13.57 -9.88
CA ALA A 179 -8.57 13.08 -9.01
C ALA A 179 -8.00 12.20 -7.89
N ASP A 180 -8.42 12.50 -6.68
CA ASP A 180 -8.13 11.71 -5.50
C ASP A 180 -9.10 10.52 -5.44
N SER A 181 -8.58 9.30 -5.49
CA SER A 181 -9.37 8.07 -5.43
C SER A 181 -10.14 7.89 -4.11
N HIS A 182 -9.82 8.68 -3.07
CA HIS A 182 -10.63 8.72 -1.84
C HIS A 182 -11.98 9.44 -2.01
N ILE A 183 -12.07 10.38 -2.96
CA ILE A 183 -13.25 11.25 -3.14
C ILE A 183 -13.88 11.17 -4.53
N ASP A 184 -13.20 10.56 -5.51
CA ASP A 184 -13.66 10.48 -6.90
C ASP A 184 -13.23 9.14 -7.54
N HIS A 185 -13.72 8.90 -8.78
CA HIS A 185 -13.29 7.78 -9.62
C HIS A 185 -12.21 8.27 -10.60
N PRO A 186 -10.91 8.13 -10.25
CA PRO A 186 -9.85 8.62 -11.12
C PRO A 186 -9.80 7.82 -12.41
N SER A 187 -9.68 8.55 -13.53
CA SER A 187 -9.66 7.98 -14.87
C SER A 187 -8.54 8.60 -15.70
N ASP A 188 -7.81 7.77 -16.44
CA ASP A 188 -6.74 8.16 -17.33
C ASP A 188 -7.03 7.64 -18.74
N SER A 189 -7.13 8.55 -19.70
CA SER A 189 -7.47 8.22 -21.09
C SER A 189 -6.25 7.89 -21.98
N ARG A 190 -5.05 7.81 -21.39
CA ARG A 190 -3.84 7.46 -22.13
C ARG A 190 -3.90 6.02 -22.65
N THR A 191 -3.13 5.79 -23.72
CA THR A 191 -2.97 4.48 -24.34
C THR A 191 -2.02 3.58 -23.54
N ILE A 192 -2.08 2.28 -23.77
CA ILE A 192 -1.15 1.33 -23.14
C ILE A 192 0.33 1.65 -23.46
N ASN A 193 0.62 2.12 -24.67
CA ASN A 193 1.99 2.49 -25.06
C ASN A 193 2.51 3.68 -24.25
N GLU A 194 1.67 4.68 -23.99
CA GLU A 194 2.04 5.85 -23.18
C GLU A 194 2.32 5.45 -21.73
N ILE A 195 1.51 4.54 -21.17
CA ILE A 195 1.74 4.02 -19.81
C ILE A 195 3.02 3.16 -19.75
N GLN A 196 3.22 2.28 -20.73
CA GLN A 196 4.40 1.40 -20.80
C GLN A 196 5.71 2.18 -20.99
N SER A 197 5.67 3.29 -21.74
CA SER A 197 6.86 4.09 -22.01
C SER A 197 7.23 5.06 -20.89
N HIS A 198 6.47 5.11 -19.80
CA HIS A 198 6.72 6.05 -18.70
C HIS A 198 6.34 5.48 -17.33
N ASP A 199 5.03 5.45 -16.99
CA ASP A 199 4.57 5.14 -15.63
C ASP A 199 4.87 3.70 -15.21
N LEU A 200 4.87 2.77 -16.16
CA LEU A 200 5.12 1.35 -15.91
C LEU A 200 6.62 1.01 -15.79
N ILE A 201 7.53 1.90 -16.20
CA ILE A 201 8.98 1.66 -16.19
C ILE A 201 9.49 1.28 -14.79
N PRO A 202 9.20 2.03 -13.70
CA PRO A 202 9.68 1.65 -12.37
C PRO A 202 9.19 0.28 -11.93
N PHE A 203 7.94 -0.07 -12.23
CA PHE A 203 7.39 -1.38 -11.90
C PHE A 203 8.08 -2.49 -12.70
N ALA A 204 8.31 -2.27 -14.01
CA ALA A 204 8.99 -3.24 -14.87
C ALA A 204 10.43 -3.52 -14.40
N HIS A 205 11.16 -2.48 -14.01
CA HIS A 205 12.53 -2.60 -13.53
C HIS A 205 12.63 -3.26 -12.15
N LEU A 206 11.61 -3.12 -11.31
CA LEU A 206 11.69 -3.48 -9.90
C LEU A 206 10.89 -4.74 -9.51
N THR A 207 10.16 -5.38 -10.42
CA THR A 207 9.35 -6.57 -10.12
C THR A 207 10.12 -7.69 -9.41
N SER A 208 11.41 -7.87 -9.71
CA SER A 208 12.24 -8.88 -9.06
C SER A 208 12.77 -8.48 -7.67
N HIS A 209 12.58 -7.24 -7.28
CA HIS A 209 13.01 -6.66 -6.00
C HIS A 209 11.83 -6.41 -5.05
N LEU A 210 10.60 -6.49 -5.55
CA LEU A 210 9.40 -6.23 -4.76
C LEU A 210 8.83 -7.53 -4.16
N ASP A 211 8.52 -7.51 -2.88
CA ASP A 211 7.81 -8.59 -2.19
C ASP A 211 6.31 -8.53 -2.45
N ALA A 212 5.78 -7.31 -2.56
CA ALA A 212 4.38 -7.08 -2.87
C ALA A 212 4.18 -5.84 -3.76
N ILE A 213 3.03 -5.77 -4.41
CA ILE A 213 2.55 -4.63 -5.21
C ILE A 213 1.14 -4.27 -4.78
N MET A 214 0.85 -2.96 -4.77
CA MET A 214 -0.50 -2.42 -4.55
C MET A 214 -0.98 -1.74 -5.84
N PRO A 215 -2.05 -2.25 -6.49
CA PRO A 215 -2.68 -1.58 -7.62
C PRO A 215 -3.45 -0.34 -7.20
N ALA A 216 -3.48 0.65 -8.10
CA ALA A 216 -4.26 1.87 -7.93
C ALA A 216 -5.76 1.62 -8.15
N HIS A 217 -6.61 2.31 -7.38
CA HIS A 217 -8.03 2.38 -7.66
C HIS A 217 -8.32 3.44 -8.74
N MET A 218 -7.96 3.12 -9.98
CA MET A 218 -8.18 4.00 -11.13
C MET A 218 -8.54 3.20 -12.37
N ALA A 219 -9.19 3.85 -13.33
CA ALA A 219 -9.61 3.26 -14.59
C ALA A 219 -8.78 3.81 -15.77
N PHE A 220 -8.53 2.96 -16.76
CA PHE A 220 -7.93 3.29 -18.05
C PHE A 220 -8.92 2.90 -19.16
N PRO A 221 -9.96 3.70 -19.42
CA PRO A 221 -11.07 3.29 -20.28
C PRO A 221 -10.69 3.00 -21.74
N ASN A 222 -9.54 3.53 -22.21
CA ASN A 222 -9.01 3.19 -23.53
C ASN A 222 -8.23 1.87 -23.57
N ILE A 223 -8.04 1.21 -22.41
CA ILE A 223 -7.27 -0.03 -22.29
C ILE A 223 -8.16 -1.16 -21.76
N ASP A 224 -8.86 -0.93 -20.67
CA ASP A 224 -9.79 -1.87 -20.05
C ASP A 224 -10.96 -1.11 -19.41
N LYS A 225 -12.13 -1.76 -19.44
CA LYS A 225 -13.37 -1.23 -18.84
C LYS A 225 -13.36 -1.22 -17.31
N ASP A 226 -12.62 -2.16 -16.71
CA ASP A 226 -12.58 -2.34 -15.27
C ASP A 226 -11.44 -1.52 -14.64
N PRO A 227 -11.62 -0.98 -13.43
CA PRO A 227 -10.53 -0.38 -12.67
C PRO A 227 -9.37 -1.36 -12.49
N VAL A 228 -8.14 -0.85 -12.43
CA VAL A 228 -6.92 -1.67 -12.33
C VAL A 228 -7.02 -2.75 -11.26
N THR A 229 -7.57 -2.40 -10.09
CA THR A 229 -7.73 -3.31 -8.95
C THR A 229 -8.54 -4.57 -9.29
N TYR A 230 -9.50 -4.49 -10.23
CA TYR A 230 -10.37 -5.60 -10.60
C TYR A 230 -10.09 -6.14 -12.00
N SER A 231 -9.14 -5.57 -12.71
CA SER A 231 -8.85 -5.86 -14.11
C SER A 231 -7.98 -7.09 -14.28
N GLU A 232 -8.49 -8.13 -14.91
CA GLU A 232 -7.68 -9.28 -15.35
C GLU A 232 -6.58 -8.85 -16.34
N PHE A 233 -6.85 -7.85 -17.19
CA PHE A 233 -5.84 -7.34 -18.10
C PHE A 233 -4.63 -6.79 -17.33
N TRP A 234 -4.85 -5.94 -16.34
CA TRP A 234 -3.76 -5.32 -15.59
C TRP A 234 -3.07 -6.32 -14.66
N LEU A 235 -3.83 -7.11 -13.90
CA LEU A 235 -3.26 -7.96 -12.86
C LEU A 235 -2.71 -9.28 -13.42
N LYS A 236 -3.42 -9.94 -14.35
CA LYS A 236 -2.94 -11.21 -14.93
C LYS A 236 -2.01 -10.96 -16.12
N ARG A 237 -2.47 -10.27 -17.17
CA ARG A 237 -1.66 -10.13 -18.39
C ARG A 237 -0.46 -9.22 -18.19
N VAL A 238 -0.66 -7.99 -17.67
CA VAL A 238 0.45 -7.04 -17.53
C VAL A 238 1.34 -7.43 -16.37
N LEU A 239 0.80 -7.52 -15.15
CA LEU A 239 1.62 -7.72 -13.95
C LEU A 239 2.18 -9.16 -13.85
N ARG A 240 1.33 -10.19 -13.92
CA ARG A 240 1.78 -11.58 -13.74
C ARG A 240 2.49 -12.15 -14.97
N GLU A 241 1.91 -11.98 -16.17
CA GLU A 241 2.43 -12.64 -17.37
C GLU A 241 3.55 -11.85 -18.05
N ASN A 242 3.39 -10.52 -18.26
CA ASN A 242 4.39 -9.72 -18.96
C ASN A 242 5.54 -9.34 -18.04
N LEU A 243 5.26 -8.75 -16.87
CA LEU A 243 6.27 -8.32 -15.92
C LEU A 243 6.80 -9.46 -15.04
N LYS A 244 6.17 -10.66 -15.09
CA LYS A 244 6.60 -11.86 -14.34
C LYS A 244 6.60 -11.68 -12.82
N PHE A 245 5.81 -10.77 -12.29
CA PHE A 245 5.69 -10.56 -10.85
C PHE A 245 5.13 -11.81 -10.16
N LYS A 246 5.79 -12.24 -9.08
CA LYS A 246 5.44 -13.44 -8.31
C LYS A 246 5.08 -13.16 -6.85
N GLY A 247 5.24 -11.92 -6.41
CA GLY A 247 4.96 -11.51 -5.04
C GLY A 247 3.46 -11.35 -4.75
N VAL A 248 3.15 -10.87 -3.58
CA VAL A 248 1.78 -10.65 -3.10
C VAL A 248 1.16 -9.42 -3.78
N ILE A 249 -0.13 -9.45 -4.06
CA ILE A 249 -0.90 -8.28 -4.50
C ILE A 249 -1.80 -7.86 -3.34
N PHE A 250 -1.59 -6.64 -2.80
CA PHE A 250 -2.49 -6.00 -1.84
C PHE A 250 -3.42 -5.06 -2.60
N SER A 251 -4.73 -5.05 -2.31
CA SER A 251 -5.54 -3.91 -2.75
C SER A 251 -5.13 -2.66 -1.96
N ASP A 252 -5.37 -1.49 -2.52
CA ASP A 252 -5.54 -0.29 -1.70
C ASP A 252 -6.87 -0.40 -0.92
N ASP A 253 -7.20 0.59 -0.08
CA ASP A 253 -8.41 0.58 0.74
C ASP A 253 -9.67 0.39 -0.11
N LEU A 254 -10.30 -0.77 -0.01
CA LEU A 254 -11.54 -1.11 -0.73
C LEU A 254 -12.74 -0.26 -0.29
N SER A 255 -12.64 0.53 0.78
CA SER A 255 -13.65 1.52 1.17
C SER A 255 -13.52 2.87 0.46
N MET A 256 -12.44 3.06 -0.32
CA MET A 256 -12.23 4.26 -1.14
C MET A 256 -13.26 4.33 -2.27
N LYS A 257 -13.65 5.54 -2.63
CA LYS A 257 -14.63 5.76 -3.70
C LYS A 257 -14.17 5.20 -5.05
N GLY A 258 -12.88 5.29 -5.35
CA GLY A 258 -12.29 4.70 -6.55
C GLY A 258 -12.38 3.16 -6.63
N ALA A 259 -12.65 2.49 -5.51
CA ALA A 259 -12.89 1.05 -5.44
C ALA A 259 -14.36 0.65 -5.51
N GLU A 260 -15.29 1.64 -5.50
CA GLU A 260 -16.73 1.34 -5.60
C GLU A 260 -17.06 0.75 -6.97
N ILE A 261 -17.74 -0.40 -6.95
CA ILE A 261 -18.39 -1.00 -8.12
C ILE A 261 -19.89 -0.88 -7.94
N ASP A 262 -20.66 -1.13 -9.01
CA ASP A 262 -22.13 -1.22 -8.93
C ASP A 262 -22.53 -2.35 -7.97
N GLY A 263 -22.73 -1.99 -6.70
CA GLY A 263 -23.00 -2.94 -5.62
C GLY A 263 -22.70 -2.34 -4.24
N ASN A 264 -22.36 -3.21 -3.31
CA ASN A 264 -21.96 -2.80 -1.97
C ASN A 264 -20.50 -3.20 -1.71
N PHE A 265 -19.93 -2.72 -0.60
CA PHE A 265 -18.56 -3.00 -0.18
C PHE A 265 -18.24 -4.52 -0.15
N SER A 266 -19.21 -5.36 0.24
CA SER A 266 -19.01 -6.82 0.25
C SER A 266 -18.80 -7.39 -1.15
N ASP A 267 -19.43 -6.81 -2.17
CA ASP A 267 -19.27 -7.23 -3.57
C ASP A 267 -17.87 -6.84 -4.08
N SER A 268 -17.35 -5.66 -3.70
CA SER A 268 -15.97 -5.25 -3.99
C SER A 268 -14.95 -6.20 -3.38
N CYS A 269 -15.14 -6.60 -2.11
CA CYS A 269 -14.26 -7.56 -1.44
C CYS A 269 -14.33 -8.94 -2.11
N LEU A 270 -15.52 -9.41 -2.46
CA LEU A 270 -15.70 -10.72 -3.13
C LEU A 270 -15.05 -10.71 -4.51
N LEU A 271 -15.27 -9.67 -5.31
CA LEU A 271 -14.69 -9.56 -6.64
C LEU A 271 -13.16 -9.57 -6.58
N TYR A 272 -12.57 -8.78 -5.68
CA TYR A 272 -11.12 -8.74 -5.53
C TYR A 272 -10.53 -10.09 -5.11
N THR A 273 -11.18 -10.80 -4.19
CA THR A 273 -10.66 -12.05 -3.63
C THR A 273 -10.96 -13.28 -4.50
N SER A 274 -11.93 -13.20 -5.42
CA SER A 274 -12.34 -14.35 -6.26
C SER A 274 -11.72 -14.32 -7.66
N ASP A 275 -11.69 -13.17 -8.32
CA ASP A 275 -11.46 -13.11 -9.78
C ASP A 275 -10.20 -12.34 -10.19
N ALA A 276 -9.87 -11.23 -9.52
CA ALA A 276 -8.83 -10.34 -10.00
C ALA A 276 -7.41 -10.75 -9.56
N ALA A 277 -7.27 -11.38 -8.40
CA ALA A 277 -5.99 -11.78 -7.87
C ALA A 277 -6.06 -13.18 -7.27
N ASP A 278 -5.58 -14.21 -7.98
CA ASP A 278 -5.56 -15.60 -7.51
C ASP A 278 -4.83 -15.77 -6.15
N GLU A 279 -4.01 -14.79 -5.75
CA GLU A 279 -3.28 -14.74 -4.47
C GLU A 279 -3.28 -13.32 -3.86
N GLY A 280 -4.35 -12.54 -4.07
CA GLY A 280 -4.45 -11.18 -3.55
C GLY A 280 -4.93 -11.09 -2.10
N ILE A 281 -4.43 -10.08 -1.37
CA ILE A 281 -4.92 -9.69 -0.05
C ILE A 281 -5.73 -8.40 -0.19
N GLY A 282 -7.03 -8.48 0.14
CA GLY A 282 -7.90 -7.31 0.20
C GLY A 282 -7.67 -6.50 1.48
N VAL A 283 -7.48 -5.19 1.36
CA VAL A 283 -7.38 -4.28 2.50
C VAL A 283 -8.74 -3.63 2.75
N ASP A 284 -9.31 -3.86 3.94
CA ASP A 284 -10.54 -3.23 4.40
C ASP A 284 -10.25 -2.25 5.54
N LEU A 285 -10.36 -0.96 5.26
CA LEU A 285 -10.28 0.12 6.26
C LEU A 285 -11.67 0.58 6.73
N GLY A 286 -12.74 -0.02 6.19
CA GLY A 286 -14.13 0.40 6.41
C GLY A 286 -14.94 -0.47 7.37
N GLY A 287 -14.39 -1.54 7.94
CA GLY A 287 -15.13 -2.53 8.75
C GLY A 287 -16.01 -1.97 9.86
N ARG A 288 -15.65 -0.80 10.41
CA ARG A 288 -16.46 -0.08 11.40
C ARG A 288 -17.74 0.56 10.86
N ARG A 289 -17.79 0.96 9.59
CA ARG A 289 -18.99 1.58 8.99
C ARG A 289 -20.11 0.57 8.77
N ILE A 290 -19.78 -0.68 8.51
CA ILE A 290 -20.77 -1.77 8.33
C ILE A 290 -21.46 -2.08 9.66
N ILE A 291 -20.76 -2.08 10.79
CA ILE A 291 -21.32 -2.34 12.12
C ILE A 291 -22.27 -1.21 12.55
N LYS A 292 -21.95 0.06 12.27
CA LYS A 292 -22.83 1.21 12.60
C LYS A 292 -24.10 1.26 11.76
N LYS A 293 -24.09 0.86 10.49
CA LYS A 293 -25.31 0.84 9.66
C LYS A 293 -26.34 -0.22 10.11
N LYS A 294 -25.91 -1.34 10.69
CA LYS A 294 -26.84 -2.36 11.22
C LYS A 294 -27.54 -1.95 12.53
N LYS A 295 -27.01 -0.99 13.29
CA LYS A 295 -27.66 -0.49 14.52
C LYS A 295 -28.71 0.60 14.28
N GLY A 296 -28.81 1.16 13.08
CA GLY A 296 -29.77 2.22 12.71
C GLY A 296 -31.09 1.74 12.10
N GLY A 297 -31.34 0.45 12.00
CA GLY A 297 -32.53 -0.13 11.37
C GLY A 297 -33.46 -0.83 12.35
N GLY A 298 -33.79 -0.22 13.48
CA GLY A 298 -34.74 -0.76 14.43
C GLY A 298 -35.41 0.34 15.25
N GLY A 299 -36.50 0.86 14.74
CA GLY A 299 -37.29 1.81 15.49
C GLY A 299 -38.31 2.55 14.62
N GLY A 300 -39.45 2.01 14.48
CA GLY A 300 -40.62 2.65 13.92
C GLY A 300 -41.80 1.70 14.04
N GLY A 301 -42.46 1.78 15.16
CA GLY A 301 -43.81 1.32 15.34
C GLY A 301 -44.79 2.43 15.00
#